data_61ea25234b3f53e908b699f23c215e92
#
_entry.id   61ea25234b3f53e908b699f23c215e92
#
_cell.length_a   1.000
_cell.length_b   1.000
_cell.length_c   1.000
_cell.angle_alpha   90.00
_cell.angle_beta   90.00
_cell.angle_gamma   90.00
#
_symmetry.space_group_name_H-M   'P 1'
#
loop_
_entity.id
_entity.type
_entity.pdbx_description
1 polymer ?
#
loop_
_entity_poly.entity_id
_entity_poly.type
_entity_poly.pdbx_seq_one_letter_code
_entity_poly.pdbx_strand_id
1 'polypeptide(L)'
;MALVKKLVEASTVLASENGRLDAKSTAKNSERYVLDAHKRVKKLVAANYPEAMFYLADCYGSGDLGLEPDPKQAFSLYQSAAKAGHGAAAYRTAMCCEMGAEEGGGTKRDYHKAVQWYQRAAQLQDVAAMFKMGMILLRGLLGQQRNVGQSVVYLKRAADNADTTNPHALHELARLHEAGNPDPAISAAVKPDEKYAQKMYMQAAKMGYKQSQFRLGQAFEYGSLGLPVDSRNSIAWYTKAAAQGEHNSELALSGWYLTGAEGILKQSDQEAYLWARKAAVSEPPLAKAMYALGYYIENGIGCPVSLEEGKKWYTRAASYKFPKAVERLEEIRKGKAGRPQPNQGRLTRSNQKRDEAECVVM
;
A
#
# COMPACT_ATOMS: atom_id res chain seq x y z
N MET A 1 -9.92 -28.40 -11.32
CA MET A 1 -8.99 -27.35 -10.86
C MET A 1 -7.98 -27.80 -9.79
N ALA A 2 -8.39 -28.51 -8.72
CA ALA A 2 -7.43 -28.92 -7.66
C ALA A 2 -6.21 -29.70 -8.18
N LEU A 3 -6.41 -30.68 -9.07
CA LEU A 3 -5.31 -31.45 -9.69
C LEU A 3 -4.41 -30.57 -10.56
N VAL A 4 -4.97 -29.61 -11.30
CA VAL A 4 -4.21 -28.66 -12.12
C VAL A 4 -3.26 -27.83 -11.24
N LYS A 5 -3.80 -27.22 -10.15
CA LYS A 5 -3.00 -26.43 -9.20
C LYS A 5 -1.87 -27.27 -8.58
N LYS A 6 -2.15 -28.52 -8.21
CA LYS A 6 -1.12 -29.45 -7.70
C LYS A 6 -0.03 -29.81 -8.73
N LEU A 7 -0.38 -29.96 -9.99
CA LEU A 7 0.61 -30.23 -11.05
C LEU A 7 1.53 -29.04 -11.28
N VAL A 8 0.98 -27.82 -11.25
CA VAL A 8 1.77 -26.59 -11.36
C VAL A 8 2.68 -26.42 -10.14
N GLU A 9 2.16 -26.62 -8.93
CA GLU A 9 2.94 -26.59 -7.69
C GLU A 9 4.08 -27.60 -7.72
N ALA A 10 3.80 -28.84 -8.11
CA ALA A 10 4.84 -29.88 -8.25
C ALA A 10 5.90 -29.51 -9.29
N SER A 11 5.49 -28.90 -10.41
CA SER A 11 6.43 -28.40 -11.42
C SER A 11 7.35 -27.31 -10.87
N THR A 12 6.79 -26.36 -10.10
CA THR A 12 7.55 -25.26 -9.48
C THR A 12 8.55 -25.79 -8.44
N VAL A 13 8.12 -26.74 -7.60
CA VAL A 13 9.01 -27.39 -6.61
C VAL A 13 10.17 -28.11 -7.31
N LEU A 14 9.90 -28.87 -8.37
CA LEU A 14 10.94 -29.51 -9.14
C LEU A 14 11.92 -28.51 -9.77
N ALA A 15 11.43 -27.40 -10.28
CA ALA A 15 12.27 -26.33 -10.84
C ALA A 15 13.16 -25.68 -9.77
N SER A 16 12.64 -25.47 -8.54
CA SER A 16 13.36 -24.82 -7.43
C SER A 16 14.45 -25.71 -6.81
N GLU A 17 14.29 -27.02 -6.84
CA GLU A 17 15.26 -27.96 -6.25
C GLU A 17 16.50 -28.20 -7.12
N ASN A 18 16.60 -27.56 -8.29
CA ASN A 18 17.75 -27.60 -9.20
C ASN A 18 18.30 -29.05 -9.47
N GLY A 19 17.39 -30.02 -9.49
CA GLY A 19 17.74 -31.39 -9.86
C GLY A 19 18.79 -32.04 -8.97
N ARG A 20 18.58 -32.06 -7.66
CA ARG A 20 19.49 -32.73 -6.70
C ARG A 20 19.88 -34.15 -7.07
N LEU A 21 19.06 -34.85 -7.84
CA LEU A 21 19.35 -36.24 -8.31
C LEU A 21 19.78 -36.24 -9.77
N ASP A 22 19.09 -35.53 -10.67
CA ASP A 22 19.40 -35.42 -12.10
C ASP A 22 18.69 -34.19 -12.68
N ALA A 23 19.43 -33.13 -13.00
CA ALA A 23 18.91 -31.87 -13.52
C ALA A 23 18.11 -32.05 -14.82
N LYS A 24 18.56 -32.97 -15.72
CA LYS A 24 17.92 -33.19 -17.01
C LYS A 24 16.58 -33.91 -16.89
N SER A 25 16.51 -34.94 -16.05
CA SER A 25 15.25 -35.64 -15.75
C SER A 25 14.27 -34.77 -14.99
N THR A 26 14.75 -33.93 -14.08
CA THR A 26 13.94 -32.97 -13.30
C THR A 26 13.32 -31.93 -14.20
N ALA A 27 14.06 -31.30 -15.10
CA ALA A 27 13.55 -30.35 -16.08
C ALA A 27 12.49 -30.99 -16.99
N LYS A 28 12.76 -32.20 -17.53
CA LYS A 28 11.80 -32.93 -18.35
C LYS A 28 10.49 -33.27 -17.62
N ASN A 29 10.56 -33.63 -16.35
CA ASN A 29 9.38 -33.92 -15.53
C ASN A 29 8.59 -32.63 -15.21
N SER A 30 9.29 -31.54 -14.93
CA SER A 30 8.66 -30.23 -14.74
C SER A 30 7.87 -29.80 -15.97
N GLU A 31 8.49 -29.86 -17.17
CA GLU A 31 7.81 -29.55 -18.43
C GLU A 31 6.59 -30.46 -18.68
N ARG A 32 6.72 -31.78 -18.39
CA ARG A 32 5.61 -32.70 -18.53
C ARG A 32 4.42 -32.37 -17.65
N TYR A 33 4.66 -31.92 -16.39
CA TYR A 33 3.59 -31.51 -15.50
C TYR A 33 2.91 -30.25 -15.99
N VAL A 34 3.65 -29.26 -16.48
CA VAL A 34 3.12 -28.05 -17.09
C VAL A 34 2.23 -28.39 -18.29
N LEU A 35 2.69 -29.24 -19.19
CA LEU A 35 1.93 -29.66 -20.37
C LEU A 35 0.63 -30.41 -19.99
N ASP A 36 0.69 -31.32 -18.99
CA ASP A 36 -0.51 -32.04 -18.53
C ASP A 36 -1.50 -31.09 -17.86
N ALA A 37 -1.01 -30.15 -17.02
CA ALA A 37 -1.82 -29.10 -16.42
C ALA A 37 -2.53 -28.27 -17.50
N HIS A 38 -1.79 -27.82 -18.52
CA HIS A 38 -2.34 -27.04 -19.64
C HIS A 38 -3.44 -27.81 -20.42
N LYS A 39 -3.19 -29.09 -20.76
CA LYS A 39 -4.19 -29.91 -21.42
C LYS A 39 -5.47 -30.06 -20.61
N ARG A 40 -5.35 -30.24 -19.29
CA ARG A 40 -6.50 -30.38 -18.37
C ARG A 40 -7.28 -29.08 -18.26
N VAL A 41 -6.59 -27.93 -18.13
CA VAL A 41 -7.25 -26.62 -18.11
C VAL A 41 -8.05 -26.40 -19.39
N LYS A 42 -7.44 -26.64 -20.57
CA LYS A 42 -8.14 -26.52 -21.87
C LYS A 42 -9.41 -27.38 -21.95
N LYS A 43 -9.37 -28.62 -21.44
CA LYS A 43 -10.57 -29.46 -21.38
C LYS A 43 -11.66 -28.87 -20.50
N LEU A 44 -11.30 -28.31 -19.36
CA LEU A 44 -12.25 -27.66 -18.46
C LEU A 44 -12.82 -26.35 -19.06
N VAL A 45 -11.99 -25.59 -19.78
CA VAL A 45 -12.45 -24.41 -20.53
C VAL A 45 -13.44 -24.79 -21.62
N ALA A 46 -13.17 -25.86 -22.38
CA ALA A 46 -14.10 -26.39 -23.38
C ALA A 46 -15.43 -26.87 -22.78
N ALA A 47 -15.42 -27.30 -21.50
CA ALA A 47 -16.61 -27.64 -20.73
C ALA A 47 -17.28 -26.42 -20.08
N ASN A 48 -16.91 -25.19 -20.45
CA ASN A 48 -17.42 -23.93 -19.91
C ASN A 48 -17.29 -23.79 -18.38
N TYR A 49 -16.22 -24.33 -17.78
CA TYR A 49 -15.97 -24.21 -16.35
C TYR A 49 -15.34 -22.84 -16.01
N PRO A 50 -16.05 -21.92 -15.30
CA PRO A 50 -15.62 -20.54 -15.15
C PRO A 50 -14.28 -20.34 -14.45
N GLU A 51 -14.00 -21.13 -13.41
CA GLU A 51 -12.73 -21.11 -12.68
C GLU A 51 -11.54 -21.48 -13.58
N ALA A 52 -11.76 -22.42 -14.55
CA ALA A 52 -10.71 -22.81 -15.49
C ALA A 52 -10.46 -21.72 -16.54
N MET A 53 -11.53 -21.06 -17.00
CA MET A 53 -11.42 -19.91 -17.90
C MET A 53 -10.64 -18.78 -17.23
N PHE A 54 -10.98 -18.46 -15.98
CA PHE A 54 -10.30 -17.46 -15.20
C PHE A 54 -8.81 -17.79 -15.02
N TYR A 55 -8.51 -19.01 -14.60
CA TYR A 55 -7.14 -19.47 -14.41
C TYR A 55 -6.32 -19.43 -15.71
N LEU A 56 -6.88 -19.89 -16.82
CA LEU A 56 -6.20 -19.84 -18.11
C LEU A 56 -5.98 -18.41 -18.60
N ALA A 57 -6.93 -17.51 -18.30
CA ALA A 57 -6.80 -16.10 -18.59
C ALA A 57 -5.63 -15.46 -17.80
N ASP A 58 -5.48 -15.79 -16.50
CA ASP A 58 -4.32 -15.35 -15.70
C ASP A 58 -3.02 -15.87 -16.32
N CYS A 59 -2.97 -17.16 -16.75
CA CYS A 59 -1.79 -17.72 -17.41
C CYS A 59 -1.43 -17.01 -18.71
N TYR A 60 -2.40 -16.60 -19.53
CA TYR A 60 -2.14 -15.78 -20.71
C TYR A 60 -1.70 -14.34 -20.35
N GLY A 61 -2.12 -13.82 -19.21
CA GLY A 61 -1.68 -12.52 -18.73
C GLY A 61 -0.23 -12.50 -18.26
N SER A 62 0.21 -13.56 -17.57
CA SER A 62 1.55 -13.67 -16.96
C SER A 62 2.57 -14.45 -17.79
N GLY A 63 2.14 -15.25 -18.78
CA GLY A 63 3.01 -16.17 -19.52
C GLY A 63 3.25 -17.51 -18.78
N ASP A 64 2.40 -17.86 -17.83
CA ASP A 64 2.49 -19.12 -17.10
C ASP A 64 2.08 -20.33 -17.96
N LEU A 65 2.32 -21.53 -17.46
CA LEU A 65 2.06 -22.79 -18.17
C LEU A 65 2.78 -22.93 -19.53
N GLY A 66 3.91 -22.24 -19.70
CA GLY A 66 4.67 -22.23 -20.96
C GLY A 66 3.94 -21.51 -22.10
N LEU A 67 3.03 -20.61 -21.77
CA LEU A 67 2.31 -19.78 -22.74
C LEU A 67 3.06 -18.48 -22.98
N GLU A 68 3.00 -17.98 -24.21
CA GLU A 68 3.38 -16.61 -24.50
C GLU A 68 2.30 -15.66 -23.96
N PRO A 69 2.67 -14.51 -23.35
CA PRO A 69 1.73 -13.52 -22.90
C PRO A 69 0.82 -13.03 -24.04
N ASP A 70 -0.48 -13.19 -23.88
CA ASP A 70 -1.49 -12.73 -24.84
C ASP A 70 -2.63 -12.02 -24.11
N PRO A 71 -2.55 -10.68 -23.93
CA PRO A 71 -3.60 -9.92 -23.26
C PRO A 71 -4.97 -10.00 -23.95
N LYS A 72 -5.03 -10.24 -25.26
CA LYS A 72 -6.31 -10.37 -25.99
C LYS A 72 -7.00 -11.67 -25.65
N GLN A 73 -6.24 -12.76 -25.62
CA GLN A 73 -6.76 -14.06 -25.18
C GLN A 73 -7.16 -14.03 -23.70
N ALA A 74 -6.34 -13.44 -22.86
CA ALA A 74 -6.66 -13.24 -21.44
C ALA A 74 -7.98 -12.49 -21.27
N PHE A 75 -8.16 -11.35 -21.94
CA PHE A 75 -9.39 -10.58 -21.89
C PHE A 75 -10.62 -11.39 -22.35
N SER A 76 -10.51 -12.12 -23.46
CA SER A 76 -11.62 -12.95 -23.99
C SER A 76 -12.04 -14.02 -22.99
N LEU A 77 -11.09 -14.69 -22.34
CA LEU A 77 -11.36 -15.71 -21.33
C LEU A 77 -11.93 -15.12 -20.04
N TYR A 78 -11.38 -13.97 -19.55
CA TYR A 78 -11.97 -13.26 -18.42
C TYR A 78 -13.43 -12.88 -18.69
N GLN A 79 -13.71 -12.33 -19.87
CA GLN A 79 -15.08 -11.95 -20.24
C GLN A 79 -16.01 -13.16 -20.29
N SER A 80 -15.53 -14.29 -20.80
CA SER A 80 -16.31 -15.53 -20.86
C SER A 80 -16.62 -16.07 -19.47
N ALA A 81 -15.61 -16.12 -18.58
CA ALA A 81 -15.80 -16.51 -17.19
C ALA A 81 -16.74 -15.57 -16.43
N ALA A 82 -16.61 -14.24 -16.68
CA ALA A 82 -17.47 -13.22 -16.07
C ALA A 82 -18.94 -13.37 -16.50
N LYS A 83 -19.20 -13.67 -17.77
CA LYS A 83 -20.55 -13.98 -18.27
C LYS A 83 -21.12 -15.23 -17.62
N ALA A 84 -20.28 -16.22 -17.31
CA ALA A 84 -20.65 -17.43 -16.58
C ALA A 84 -20.78 -17.23 -15.05
N GLY A 85 -20.68 -15.99 -14.55
CA GLY A 85 -20.95 -15.66 -13.15
C GLY A 85 -19.71 -15.67 -12.24
N HIS A 86 -18.48 -15.69 -12.77
CA HIS A 86 -17.26 -15.63 -11.98
C HIS A 86 -16.93 -14.18 -11.58
N GLY A 87 -17.03 -13.84 -10.29
CA GLY A 87 -16.88 -12.48 -9.77
C GLY A 87 -15.50 -11.88 -10.04
N ALA A 88 -14.44 -12.60 -9.68
CA ALA A 88 -13.08 -12.13 -9.93
C ALA A 88 -12.74 -11.96 -11.42
N ALA A 89 -13.32 -12.79 -12.30
CA ALA A 89 -13.18 -12.59 -13.74
C ALA A 89 -13.88 -11.33 -14.22
N ALA A 90 -15.05 -11.00 -13.67
CA ALA A 90 -15.73 -9.75 -13.97
C ALA A 90 -14.90 -8.53 -13.51
N TYR A 91 -14.25 -8.62 -12.35
CA TYR A 91 -13.31 -7.60 -11.87
C TYR A 91 -12.12 -7.45 -12.83
N ARG A 92 -11.48 -8.56 -13.25
CA ARG A 92 -10.37 -8.52 -14.22
C ARG A 92 -10.81 -7.96 -15.57
N THR A 93 -12.01 -8.33 -16.06
CA THR A 93 -12.58 -7.76 -17.29
C THR A 93 -12.76 -6.24 -17.19
N ALA A 94 -13.21 -5.75 -16.03
CA ALA A 94 -13.33 -4.32 -15.77
C ALA A 94 -11.96 -3.63 -15.80
N MET A 95 -10.94 -4.20 -15.17
CA MET A 95 -9.56 -3.69 -15.20
C MET A 95 -9.03 -3.62 -16.64
N CYS A 96 -9.23 -4.65 -17.44
CA CYS A 96 -8.82 -4.64 -18.84
C CYS A 96 -9.46 -3.49 -19.64
N CYS A 97 -10.75 -3.22 -19.41
CA CYS A 97 -11.44 -2.10 -20.03
C CYS A 97 -10.95 -0.72 -19.50
N GLU A 98 -10.56 -0.64 -18.24
CA GLU A 98 -10.00 0.58 -17.64
C GLU A 98 -8.61 0.89 -18.20
N MET A 99 -7.73 -0.11 -18.28
CA MET A 99 -6.35 0.03 -18.77
C MET A 99 -6.29 0.24 -20.28
N GLY A 100 -7.06 -0.52 -21.03
CA GLY A 100 -6.99 -0.53 -22.50
C GLY A 100 -5.77 -1.29 -23.04
N ALA A 101 -5.70 -1.43 -24.35
CA ALA A 101 -4.66 -2.20 -25.03
C ALA A 101 -3.25 -1.65 -24.82
N GLU A 102 -3.13 -0.33 -24.70
CA GLU A 102 -1.84 0.37 -24.52
C GLU A 102 -1.16 0.02 -23.19
N GLU A 103 -1.95 -0.31 -22.16
CA GLU A 103 -1.48 -0.68 -20.83
C GLU A 103 -1.62 -2.20 -20.56
N GLY A 104 -1.74 -3.02 -21.63
CA GLY A 104 -1.81 -4.48 -21.50
C GLY A 104 -3.21 -5.05 -21.19
N GLY A 105 -4.28 -4.22 -21.29
CA GLY A 105 -5.64 -4.67 -21.04
C GLY A 105 -6.25 -5.58 -22.12
N GLY A 106 -5.56 -5.74 -23.26
CA GLY A 106 -6.00 -6.62 -24.35
C GLY A 106 -7.26 -6.19 -25.11
N THR A 107 -7.86 -5.06 -24.75
CA THR A 107 -9.05 -4.46 -25.35
C THR A 107 -8.92 -2.94 -25.44
N LYS A 108 -9.77 -2.30 -26.23
CA LYS A 108 -9.84 -0.84 -26.28
C LYS A 108 -10.27 -0.28 -24.92
N ARG A 109 -9.63 0.81 -24.48
CA ARG A 109 -10.01 1.53 -23.27
C ARG A 109 -11.45 2.02 -23.35
N ASP A 110 -12.25 1.69 -22.32
CA ASP A 110 -13.67 2.05 -22.25
C ASP A 110 -14.10 2.12 -20.77
N TYR A 111 -14.09 3.32 -20.21
CA TYR A 111 -14.42 3.56 -18.82
C TYR A 111 -15.88 3.21 -18.49
N HIS A 112 -16.82 3.43 -19.45
CA HIS A 112 -18.21 3.08 -19.22
C HIS A 112 -18.39 1.57 -19.07
N LYS A 113 -17.76 0.78 -19.94
CA LYS A 113 -17.77 -0.69 -19.81
C LYS A 113 -17.02 -1.16 -18.56
N ALA A 114 -15.92 -0.50 -18.20
CA ALA A 114 -15.20 -0.82 -16.97
C ALA A 114 -16.11 -0.69 -15.74
N VAL A 115 -16.84 0.42 -15.62
CA VAL A 115 -17.80 0.63 -14.51
C VAL A 115 -18.91 -0.42 -14.52
N GLN A 116 -19.48 -0.76 -15.67
CA GLN A 116 -20.49 -1.80 -15.77
C GLN A 116 -19.97 -3.16 -15.28
N TRP A 117 -18.75 -3.53 -15.67
CA TRP A 117 -18.13 -4.78 -15.22
C TRP A 117 -17.75 -4.76 -13.74
N TYR A 118 -17.28 -3.62 -13.18
CA TYR A 118 -17.08 -3.48 -11.74
C TYR A 118 -18.38 -3.61 -10.95
N GLN A 119 -19.48 -2.99 -11.43
CA GLN A 119 -20.81 -3.15 -10.82
C GLN A 119 -21.28 -4.61 -10.83
N ARG A 120 -21.09 -5.30 -11.96
CA ARG A 120 -21.44 -6.73 -12.09
C ARG A 120 -20.59 -7.58 -11.14
N ALA A 121 -19.28 -7.34 -11.06
CA ALA A 121 -18.40 -8.05 -10.13
C ALA A 121 -18.83 -7.83 -8.67
N ALA A 122 -19.15 -6.59 -8.29
CA ALA A 122 -19.67 -6.27 -6.96
C ALA A 122 -21.01 -6.94 -6.65
N GLN A 123 -21.89 -7.13 -7.66
CA GLN A 123 -23.13 -7.92 -7.52
C GLN A 123 -22.83 -9.41 -7.29
N LEU A 124 -21.76 -9.92 -7.92
CA LEU A 124 -21.25 -11.28 -7.74
C LEU A 124 -20.40 -11.45 -6.45
N GLN A 125 -20.49 -10.49 -5.54
CA GLN A 125 -19.83 -10.50 -4.22
C GLN A 125 -18.30 -10.46 -4.27
N ASP A 126 -17.69 -9.95 -5.36
CA ASP A 126 -16.25 -9.71 -5.41
C ASP A 126 -15.88 -8.52 -4.54
N VAL A 127 -15.04 -8.75 -3.52
CA VAL A 127 -14.70 -7.75 -2.50
C VAL A 127 -13.86 -6.62 -3.09
N ALA A 128 -12.93 -6.95 -4.00
CA ALA A 128 -12.10 -5.95 -4.65
C ALA A 128 -12.93 -5.02 -5.55
N ALA A 129 -13.95 -5.57 -6.24
CA ALA A 129 -14.88 -4.79 -7.04
C ALA A 129 -15.78 -3.89 -6.18
N MET A 130 -16.27 -4.38 -5.04
CA MET A 130 -17.02 -3.54 -4.09
C MET A 130 -16.18 -2.37 -3.61
N PHE A 131 -14.93 -2.62 -3.21
CA PHE A 131 -14.01 -1.57 -2.80
C PHE A 131 -13.74 -0.58 -3.96
N LYS A 132 -13.43 -1.08 -5.15
CA LYS A 132 -13.17 -0.25 -6.34
C LYS A 132 -14.37 0.64 -6.69
N MET A 133 -15.60 0.09 -6.67
CA MET A 133 -16.82 0.87 -6.88
C MET A 133 -17.01 1.94 -5.81
N GLY A 134 -16.74 1.61 -4.54
CA GLY A 134 -16.72 2.59 -3.45
C GLY A 134 -15.78 3.75 -3.75
N MET A 135 -14.55 3.47 -4.18
CA MET A 135 -13.55 4.50 -4.51
C MET A 135 -13.90 5.31 -5.76
N ILE A 136 -14.46 4.67 -6.79
CA ILE A 136 -14.93 5.36 -8.00
C ILE A 136 -15.97 6.42 -7.63
N LEU A 137 -16.95 6.06 -6.83
CA LEU A 137 -18.03 6.96 -6.40
C LEU A 137 -17.56 8.01 -5.38
N LEU A 138 -16.59 7.65 -4.51
CA LEU A 138 -16.04 8.59 -3.55
C LEU A 138 -15.30 9.74 -4.22
N ARG A 139 -14.58 9.46 -5.29
CA ARG A 139 -13.70 10.42 -5.96
C ARG A 139 -14.25 10.94 -7.30
N GLY A 140 -15.34 10.39 -7.80
CA GLY A 140 -15.88 10.74 -9.13
C GLY A 140 -14.95 10.29 -10.25
N LEU A 141 -14.46 9.03 -10.22
CA LEU A 141 -13.54 8.48 -11.22
C LEU A 141 -14.30 7.83 -12.39
N LEU A 142 -13.58 7.53 -13.48
CA LEU A 142 -14.06 6.82 -14.66
C LEU A 142 -15.34 7.42 -15.25
N GLY A 143 -15.48 8.75 -15.23
CA GLY A 143 -16.64 9.47 -15.74
C GLY A 143 -17.89 9.38 -14.86
N GLN A 144 -17.79 8.82 -13.66
CA GLN A 144 -18.91 8.80 -12.71
C GLN A 144 -18.96 10.09 -11.90
N GLN A 145 -20.19 10.54 -11.61
CA GLN A 145 -20.39 11.63 -10.67
C GLN A 145 -20.05 11.16 -9.25
N ARG A 146 -19.46 12.06 -8.47
CA ARG A 146 -19.15 11.82 -7.08
C ARG A 146 -20.43 11.58 -6.27
N ASN A 147 -20.47 10.49 -5.51
CA ASN A 147 -21.58 10.14 -4.64
C ASN A 147 -21.07 9.45 -3.36
N VAL A 148 -20.86 10.26 -2.32
CA VAL A 148 -20.31 9.78 -1.04
C VAL A 148 -21.26 8.79 -0.36
N GLY A 149 -22.58 9.03 -0.41
CA GLY A 149 -23.56 8.13 0.21
C GLY A 149 -23.51 6.72 -0.38
N GLN A 150 -23.55 6.61 -1.70
CA GLN A 150 -23.42 5.30 -2.38
C GLN A 150 -22.03 4.68 -2.20
N SER A 151 -20.98 5.50 -2.18
CA SER A 151 -19.62 5.02 -1.88
C SER A 151 -19.56 4.29 -0.55
N VAL A 152 -20.11 4.89 0.53
CA VAL A 152 -20.13 4.29 1.87
C VAL A 152 -20.89 2.95 1.87
N VAL A 153 -21.96 2.81 1.11
CA VAL A 153 -22.67 1.52 0.98
C VAL A 153 -21.78 0.44 0.38
N TYR A 154 -21.08 0.75 -0.71
CA TYR A 154 -20.15 -0.20 -1.32
C TYR A 154 -18.96 -0.52 -0.40
N LEU A 155 -18.39 0.49 0.26
CA LEU A 155 -17.28 0.29 1.20
C LEU A 155 -17.70 -0.56 2.42
N LYS A 156 -18.91 -0.37 2.96
CA LYS A 156 -19.44 -1.22 4.05
C LYS A 156 -19.58 -2.68 3.61
N ARG A 157 -20.18 -2.92 2.43
CA ARG A 157 -20.28 -4.27 1.89
C ARG A 157 -18.91 -4.92 1.67
N ALA A 158 -17.91 -4.17 1.21
CA ALA A 158 -16.55 -4.66 1.07
C ALA A 158 -15.90 -4.95 2.43
N ALA A 159 -16.13 -4.09 3.42
CA ALA A 159 -15.58 -4.25 4.77
C ALA A 159 -16.19 -5.44 5.52
N ASP A 160 -17.50 -5.70 5.33
CA ASP A 160 -18.18 -6.85 5.94
C ASP A 160 -17.63 -8.20 5.42
N ASN A 161 -17.04 -8.19 4.22
CA ASN A 161 -16.42 -9.35 3.58
C ASN A 161 -14.88 -9.24 3.50
N ALA A 162 -14.27 -8.33 4.29
CA ALA A 162 -12.84 -8.12 4.25
C ALA A 162 -12.06 -9.33 4.77
N ASP A 163 -10.93 -9.59 4.12
CA ASP A 163 -9.96 -10.61 4.48
C ASP A 163 -8.53 -10.04 4.44
N THR A 164 -7.53 -10.88 4.67
CA THR A 164 -6.12 -10.48 4.65
C THR A 164 -5.64 -9.96 3.30
N THR A 165 -6.33 -10.30 2.21
CA THR A 165 -6.01 -9.84 0.85
C THR A 165 -6.75 -8.53 0.50
N ASN A 166 -7.90 -8.29 1.14
CA ASN A 166 -8.78 -7.15 0.87
C ASN A 166 -9.14 -6.33 2.12
N PRO A 167 -8.18 -5.80 2.88
CA PRO A 167 -8.44 -5.02 4.09
C PRO A 167 -8.76 -3.55 3.82
N HIS A 168 -8.62 -3.10 2.58
CA HIS A 168 -8.61 -1.69 2.17
C HIS A 168 -9.89 -0.93 2.53
N ALA A 169 -11.06 -1.59 2.39
CA ALA A 169 -12.34 -0.97 2.68
C ALA A 169 -12.51 -0.60 4.16
N LEU A 170 -11.97 -1.41 5.07
CA LEU A 170 -11.92 -1.13 6.50
C LEU A 170 -11.16 0.17 6.79
N HIS A 171 -9.99 0.34 6.17
CA HIS A 171 -9.19 1.55 6.31
C HIS A 171 -9.91 2.79 5.79
N GLU A 172 -10.48 2.72 4.57
CA GLU A 172 -11.17 3.87 3.98
C GLU A 172 -12.43 4.24 4.77
N LEU A 173 -13.20 3.28 5.27
CA LEU A 173 -14.33 3.57 6.15
C LEU A 173 -13.88 4.24 7.45
N ALA A 174 -12.81 3.75 8.06
CA ALA A 174 -12.25 4.38 9.25
C ALA A 174 -11.90 5.85 8.99
N ARG A 175 -11.21 6.11 7.87
CA ARG A 175 -10.83 7.47 7.46
C ARG A 175 -12.04 8.38 7.19
N LEU A 176 -13.12 7.86 6.64
CA LEU A 176 -14.34 8.63 6.42
C LEU A 176 -15.07 8.99 7.72
N HIS A 177 -14.92 8.18 8.77
CA HIS A 177 -15.54 8.41 10.07
C HIS A 177 -14.63 9.15 11.08
N GLU A 178 -13.40 9.51 10.71
CA GLU A 178 -12.56 10.37 11.54
C GLU A 178 -13.16 11.78 11.67
N ALA A 179 -12.98 12.39 12.84
CA ALA A 179 -13.35 13.78 13.06
C ALA A 179 -12.46 14.74 12.25
N GLY A 180 -13.00 15.88 11.85
CA GLY A 180 -12.23 16.92 11.17
C GLY A 180 -11.88 16.60 9.72
N ASN A 181 -12.66 15.77 9.03
CA ASN A 181 -12.45 15.54 7.60
C ASN A 181 -12.58 16.87 6.82
N PRO A 182 -11.53 17.29 6.08
CA PRO A 182 -11.52 18.60 5.41
C PRO A 182 -12.45 18.67 4.19
N ASP A 183 -12.99 17.56 3.74
CA ASP A 183 -13.86 17.49 2.56
C ASP A 183 -15.31 17.73 2.94
N PRO A 184 -15.92 18.86 2.51
CA PRO A 184 -17.29 19.23 2.89
C PRO A 184 -18.34 18.18 2.46
N ALA A 185 -18.13 17.51 1.31
CA ALA A 185 -19.07 16.51 0.82
C ALA A 185 -19.04 15.24 1.68
N ILE A 186 -17.87 14.89 2.24
CA ILE A 186 -17.73 13.77 3.19
C ILE A 186 -18.38 14.18 4.52
N SER A 187 -18.03 15.34 5.06
CA SER A 187 -18.58 15.82 6.34
C SER A 187 -20.11 15.99 6.33
N ALA A 188 -20.69 16.31 5.17
CA ALA A 188 -22.15 16.37 5.00
C ALA A 188 -22.81 14.97 4.95
N ALA A 189 -22.12 13.97 4.39
CA ALA A 189 -22.69 12.65 4.15
C ALA A 189 -22.38 11.62 5.26
N VAL A 190 -21.29 11.80 5.98
CA VAL A 190 -20.78 10.85 7.00
C VAL A 190 -20.60 11.55 8.32
N LYS A 191 -21.33 11.12 9.34
CA LYS A 191 -21.13 11.61 10.71
C LYS A 191 -19.84 11.02 11.28
N PRO A 192 -18.98 11.84 11.91
CA PRO A 192 -17.80 11.34 12.61
C PRO A 192 -18.17 10.34 13.71
N ASP A 193 -17.44 9.24 13.78
CA ASP A 193 -17.55 8.23 14.83
C ASP A 193 -16.16 7.63 15.09
N GLU A 194 -15.46 8.21 16.05
CA GLU A 194 -14.08 7.79 16.39
C GLU A 194 -13.99 6.34 16.89
N LYS A 195 -15.01 5.86 17.62
CA LYS A 195 -15.03 4.47 18.09
C LYS A 195 -15.19 3.49 16.93
N TYR A 196 -16.04 3.84 15.97
CA TYR A 196 -16.19 3.06 14.75
C TYR A 196 -14.90 3.10 13.92
N ALA A 197 -14.31 4.28 13.73
CA ALA A 197 -13.05 4.43 13.01
C ALA A 197 -11.91 3.62 13.67
N GLN A 198 -11.74 3.71 14.99
CA GLN A 198 -10.79 2.91 15.76
C GLN A 198 -10.98 1.40 15.52
N LYS A 199 -12.23 0.91 15.61
CA LYS A 199 -12.54 -0.50 15.39
C LYS A 199 -12.14 -0.95 13.98
N MET A 200 -12.45 -0.17 12.96
CA MET A 200 -12.14 -0.49 11.57
C MET A 200 -10.62 -0.48 11.31
N TYR A 201 -9.89 0.54 11.80
CA TYR A 201 -8.43 0.57 11.73
C TYR A 201 -7.80 -0.63 12.42
N MET A 202 -8.29 -1.00 13.60
CA MET A 202 -7.77 -2.14 14.35
C MET A 202 -7.97 -3.46 13.59
N GLN A 203 -9.12 -3.65 12.96
CA GLN A 203 -9.39 -4.82 12.13
C GLN A 203 -8.46 -4.89 10.93
N ALA A 204 -8.33 -3.80 10.15
CA ALA A 204 -7.44 -3.74 9.00
C ALA A 204 -5.96 -3.95 9.40
N ALA A 205 -5.52 -3.35 10.51
CA ALA A 205 -4.16 -3.49 11.02
C ALA A 205 -3.82 -4.92 11.48
N LYS A 206 -4.78 -5.63 12.08
CA LYS A 206 -4.66 -7.05 12.44
C LYS A 206 -4.58 -7.95 11.21
N MET A 207 -5.23 -7.57 10.11
CA MET A 207 -5.13 -8.23 8.81
C MET A 207 -3.81 -7.93 8.08
N GLY A 208 -2.94 -7.10 8.67
CA GLY A 208 -1.62 -6.77 8.12
C GLY A 208 -1.59 -5.48 7.30
N TYR A 209 -2.66 -4.71 7.19
CA TYR A 209 -2.68 -3.50 6.35
C TYR A 209 -1.80 -2.39 6.91
N LYS A 210 -0.69 -2.12 6.24
CA LYS A 210 0.38 -1.23 6.74
C LYS A 210 -0.08 0.20 6.98
N GLN A 211 -0.98 0.75 6.17
CA GLN A 211 -1.50 2.11 6.36
C GLN A 211 -2.34 2.22 7.64
N SER A 212 -3.13 1.19 7.98
CA SER A 212 -3.87 1.15 9.25
C SER A 212 -2.95 0.95 10.44
N GLN A 213 -1.90 0.16 10.29
CA GLN A 213 -0.86 0.01 11.33
C GLN A 213 -0.16 1.34 11.60
N PHE A 214 0.22 2.08 10.55
CA PHE A 214 0.77 3.43 10.68
C PHE A 214 -0.20 4.36 11.40
N ARG A 215 -1.48 4.40 10.98
CA ARG A 215 -2.49 5.28 11.60
C ARG A 215 -2.73 4.96 13.07
N LEU A 216 -2.70 3.69 13.46
CA LEU A 216 -2.76 3.29 14.88
C LEU A 216 -1.49 3.69 15.64
N GLY A 217 -0.32 3.56 15.02
CA GLY A 217 0.93 4.07 15.59
C GLY A 217 0.81 5.56 15.95
N GLN A 218 0.27 6.38 15.04
CA GLN A 218 -0.03 7.79 15.29
C GLN A 218 -1.08 7.97 16.39
N ALA A 219 -2.15 7.19 16.35
CA ALA A 219 -3.22 7.31 17.33
C ALA A 219 -2.74 7.07 18.76
N PHE A 220 -1.89 6.08 18.98
CA PHE A 220 -1.24 5.85 20.27
C PHE A 220 -0.14 6.87 20.59
N GLU A 221 0.50 7.46 19.59
CA GLU A 221 1.50 8.50 19.82
C GLU A 221 0.88 9.80 20.33
N TYR A 222 -0.25 10.22 19.72
CA TYR A 222 -0.86 11.54 19.98
C TYR A 222 -2.12 11.47 20.83
N GLY A 223 -2.63 10.30 21.17
CA GLY A 223 -3.86 10.15 21.93
C GLY A 223 -5.09 10.50 21.12
N SER A 224 -5.21 10.02 19.87
CA SER A 224 -6.37 10.25 19.00
C SER A 224 -7.21 8.99 18.82
N LEU A 225 -8.35 9.08 18.13
CA LEU A 225 -9.32 7.99 17.94
C LEU A 225 -9.84 7.42 19.28
N GLY A 226 -9.94 8.23 20.33
CA GLY A 226 -10.34 7.77 21.65
C GLY A 226 -9.32 6.84 22.35
N LEU A 227 -8.09 6.76 21.83
CA LEU A 227 -7.00 5.98 22.42
C LEU A 227 -6.14 6.84 23.34
N PRO A 228 -5.62 6.30 24.47
CA PRO A 228 -4.66 7.01 25.30
C PRO A 228 -3.29 7.10 24.60
N VAL A 229 -2.48 8.06 25.03
CA VAL A 229 -1.05 8.11 24.62
C VAL A 229 -0.34 6.89 25.20
N ASP A 230 0.22 6.07 24.33
CA ASP A 230 0.93 4.83 24.71
C ASP A 230 2.12 4.61 23.77
N SER A 231 3.31 4.93 24.27
CA SER A 231 4.56 4.80 23.50
C SER A 231 4.86 3.36 23.09
N ARG A 232 4.53 2.37 23.95
CA ARG A 232 4.77 0.95 23.67
C ARG A 232 3.94 0.48 22.48
N ASN A 233 2.64 0.77 22.49
CA ASN A 233 1.75 0.43 21.39
C ASN A 233 2.08 1.23 20.11
N SER A 234 2.40 2.53 20.25
CA SER A 234 2.82 3.36 19.11
C SER A 234 4.04 2.75 18.39
N ILE A 235 5.12 2.49 19.12
CA ILE A 235 6.36 1.91 18.56
C ILE A 235 6.06 0.52 17.95
N ALA A 236 5.27 -0.32 18.62
CA ALA A 236 4.94 -1.65 18.12
C ALA A 236 4.18 -1.61 16.78
N TRP A 237 3.22 -0.70 16.62
CA TRP A 237 2.48 -0.55 15.36
C TRP A 237 3.34 0.05 14.26
N TYR A 238 4.15 1.07 14.54
CA TYR A 238 5.10 1.62 13.56
C TYR A 238 6.11 0.57 13.10
N THR A 239 6.62 -0.26 14.02
CA THR A 239 7.56 -1.34 13.66
C THR A 239 6.92 -2.35 12.69
N LYS A 240 5.66 -2.73 12.92
CA LYS A 240 4.94 -3.63 12.01
C LYS A 240 4.73 -3.01 10.62
N ALA A 241 4.38 -1.73 10.56
CA ALA A 241 4.18 -1.02 9.30
C ALA A 241 5.52 -0.81 8.55
N ALA A 242 6.57 -0.40 9.26
CA ALA A 242 7.90 -0.18 8.71
C ALA A 242 8.55 -1.47 8.17
N ALA A 243 8.26 -2.62 8.78
CA ALA A 243 8.69 -3.94 8.28
C ALA A 243 8.08 -4.27 6.91
N GLN A 244 6.94 -3.65 6.55
CA GLN A 244 6.29 -3.77 5.25
C GLN A 244 6.65 -2.61 4.29
N GLY A 245 7.65 -1.79 4.62
CA GLY A 245 8.03 -0.63 3.82
C GLY A 245 6.97 0.48 3.85
N GLU A 246 6.39 0.78 5.00
CA GLU A 246 5.61 2.00 5.19
C GLU A 246 6.54 3.11 5.67
N HIS A 247 6.88 4.04 4.78
CA HIS A 247 7.98 5.00 4.95
C HIS A 247 7.71 6.09 5.99
N ASN A 248 6.44 6.46 6.22
CA ASN A 248 6.13 7.38 7.32
C ASN A 248 6.34 6.71 8.68
N SER A 249 6.12 5.39 8.77
CA SER A 249 6.43 4.62 9.99
C SER A 249 7.93 4.50 10.21
N GLU A 250 8.72 4.35 9.15
CA GLU A 250 10.19 4.39 9.23
C GLU A 250 10.68 5.73 9.77
N LEU A 251 10.12 6.84 9.26
CA LEU A 251 10.43 8.17 9.77
C LEU A 251 9.95 8.38 11.22
N ALA A 252 8.78 7.86 11.59
CA ALA A 252 8.30 7.92 12.97
C ALA A 252 9.21 7.14 13.94
N LEU A 253 9.69 5.96 13.53
CA LEU A 253 10.68 5.19 14.30
C LEU A 253 12.00 5.95 14.44
N SER A 254 12.47 6.65 13.41
CA SER A 254 13.62 7.54 13.50
C SER A 254 13.45 8.56 14.64
N GLY A 255 12.27 9.19 14.72
CA GLY A 255 11.94 10.10 15.81
C GLY A 255 11.91 9.42 17.19
N TRP A 256 11.37 8.21 17.28
CA TRP A 256 11.37 7.43 18.52
C TRP A 256 12.77 7.06 18.99
N TYR A 257 13.66 6.64 18.09
CA TYR A 257 15.05 6.36 18.43
C TYR A 257 15.83 7.63 18.81
N LEU A 258 15.52 8.77 18.19
CA LEU A 258 16.16 10.05 18.52
C LEU A 258 15.85 10.49 19.96
N THR A 259 14.61 10.31 20.41
CA THR A 259 14.18 10.76 21.75
C THR A 259 14.22 9.66 22.81
N GLY A 260 14.12 8.42 22.40
CA GLY A 260 13.88 7.30 23.28
C GLY A 260 12.46 7.29 23.88
N ALA A 261 12.15 6.22 24.61
CA ALA A 261 10.95 6.09 25.44
C ALA A 261 11.34 5.36 26.72
N GLU A 262 11.13 5.98 27.88
CA GLU A 262 11.58 5.45 29.17
C GLU A 262 11.02 4.05 29.44
N GLY A 263 11.88 3.12 29.78
CA GLY A 263 11.53 1.72 30.05
C GLY A 263 11.04 0.91 28.84
N ILE A 264 11.04 1.49 27.62
CA ILE A 264 10.52 0.85 26.41
C ILE A 264 11.57 0.83 25.29
N LEU A 265 12.13 1.98 24.93
CA LEU A 265 13.07 2.12 23.84
C LEU A 265 14.26 3.00 24.27
N LYS A 266 15.46 2.45 24.21
CA LYS A 266 16.68 3.22 24.46
C LYS A 266 16.93 4.20 23.32
N GLN A 267 17.27 5.45 23.67
CA GLN A 267 17.73 6.44 22.69
C GLN A 267 18.97 5.96 21.93
N SER A 268 18.98 6.18 20.63
CA SER A 268 20.10 5.83 19.77
C SER A 268 20.13 6.74 18.54
N ASP A 269 21.08 7.65 18.50
CA ASP A 269 21.29 8.54 17.35
C ASP A 269 21.62 7.76 16.07
N GLN A 270 22.35 6.66 16.21
CA GLN A 270 22.72 5.79 15.09
C GLN A 270 21.47 5.14 14.47
N GLU A 271 20.59 4.56 15.28
CA GLU A 271 19.34 3.98 14.80
C GLU A 271 18.42 5.06 14.21
N ALA A 272 18.34 6.23 14.86
CA ALA A 272 17.57 7.36 14.35
C ALA A 272 18.02 7.74 12.93
N TYR A 273 19.33 7.86 12.71
CA TYR A 273 19.90 8.12 11.40
C TYR A 273 19.59 7.02 10.37
N LEU A 274 19.76 5.75 10.74
CA LEU A 274 19.53 4.63 9.83
C LEU A 274 18.07 4.57 9.37
N TRP A 275 17.11 4.75 10.28
CA TRP A 275 15.70 4.80 9.96
C TRP A 275 15.32 6.01 9.11
N ALA A 276 15.87 7.20 9.41
CA ALA A 276 15.65 8.38 8.57
C ALA A 276 16.21 8.19 7.16
N ARG A 277 17.40 7.59 7.04
CA ARG A 277 18.03 7.29 5.75
C ARG A 277 17.18 6.32 4.94
N LYS A 278 16.65 5.27 5.58
CA LYS A 278 15.77 4.29 4.93
C LYS A 278 14.51 4.97 4.39
N ALA A 279 13.85 5.82 5.19
CA ALA A 279 12.68 6.57 4.76
C ALA A 279 12.99 7.61 3.66
N ALA A 280 14.19 8.23 3.66
CA ALA A 280 14.56 9.27 2.71
C ALA A 280 14.84 8.76 1.29
N VAL A 281 15.22 7.48 1.13
CA VAL A 281 15.45 6.84 -0.18
C VAL A 281 14.23 6.10 -0.71
N SER A 282 13.06 6.34 -0.12
CA SER A 282 11.80 5.68 -0.47
C SER A 282 11.28 6.00 -1.86
N GLU A 283 10.49 5.08 -2.39
CA GLU A 283 9.63 5.31 -3.54
C GLU A 283 8.18 4.92 -3.19
N PRO A 284 7.24 5.88 -3.29
CA PRO A 284 7.40 7.28 -3.72
C PRO A 284 8.23 8.13 -2.74
N PRO A 285 8.86 9.22 -3.23
CA PRO A 285 9.74 10.06 -2.42
C PRO A 285 9.04 10.71 -1.23
N LEU A 286 9.66 10.66 -0.04
CA LEU A 286 9.15 11.28 1.18
C LEU A 286 10.01 12.52 1.55
N ALA A 287 9.59 13.70 1.12
CA ALA A 287 10.33 14.94 1.30
C ALA A 287 10.60 15.27 2.79
N LYS A 288 9.66 14.95 3.70
CA LYS A 288 9.84 15.11 5.16
C LYS A 288 11.01 14.25 5.67
N ALA A 289 11.17 13.02 5.16
CA ALA A 289 12.28 12.14 5.54
C ALA A 289 13.63 12.64 4.98
N MET A 290 13.63 13.15 3.75
CA MET A 290 14.83 13.76 3.16
C MET A 290 15.30 14.97 3.98
N TYR A 291 14.37 15.81 4.42
CA TYR A 291 14.68 16.94 5.30
C TYR A 291 15.23 16.46 6.65
N ALA A 292 14.58 15.48 7.28
CA ALA A 292 15.07 14.92 8.55
C ALA A 292 16.49 14.34 8.43
N LEU A 293 16.75 13.61 7.35
CA LEU A 293 18.10 13.08 7.07
C LEU A 293 19.13 14.20 6.88
N GLY A 294 18.77 15.25 6.11
CA GLY A 294 19.62 16.44 5.95
C GLY A 294 19.95 17.09 7.29
N TYR A 295 18.95 17.22 8.17
CA TYR A 295 19.13 17.75 9.52
C TYR A 295 20.07 16.88 10.37
N TYR A 296 19.94 15.54 10.28
CA TYR A 296 20.83 14.64 11.04
C TYR A 296 22.27 14.73 10.58
N ILE A 297 22.50 14.80 9.27
CA ILE A 297 23.85 14.93 8.69
C ILE A 297 24.47 16.30 9.02
N GLU A 298 23.68 17.37 8.95
CA GLU A 298 24.14 18.72 9.31
C GLU A 298 24.60 18.79 10.78
N ASN A 299 23.89 18.12 11.69
CA ASN A 299 24.15 18.20 13.14
C ASN A 299 24.96 17.01 13.69
N GLY A 300 25.36 16.06 12.87
CA GLY A 300 26.14 14.90 13.30
C GLY A 300 25.36 13.91 14.15
N ILE A 301 24.05 13.78 13.93
CA ILE A 301 23.21 12.85 14.67
C ILE A 301 23.35 11.46 14.04
N GLY A 302 24.03 10.56 14.72
CA GLY A 302 24.29 9.19 14.27
C GLY A 302 25.22 9.04 13.06
N CYS A 303 25.81 10.14 12.58
CA CYS A 303 26.73 10.18 11.45
C CYS A 303 27.74 11.34 11.59
N PRO A 304 28.84 11.37 10.82
CA PRO A 304 29.74 12.52 10.79
C PRO A 304 29.01 13.80 10.30
N VAL A 305 29.37 14.93 10.91
CA VAL A 305 28.86 16.26 10.53
C VAL A 305 29.27 16.61 9.11
N SER A 306 28.32 16.97 8.26
CA SER A 306 28.59 17.47 6.90
C SER A 306 27.50 18.40 6.40
N LEU A 307 27.78 19.71 6.41
CA LEU A 307 26.84 20.71 5.88
C LEU A 307 26.60 20.51 4.37
N GLU A 308 27.65 20.16 3.62
CA GLU A 308 27.53 19.98 2.17
C GLU A 308 26.65 18.77 1.80
N GLU A 309 26.76 17.68 2.55
CA GLU A 309 25.88 16.52 2.34
C GLU A 309 24.47 16.81 2.82
N GLY A 310 24.30 17.50 3.96
CA GLY A 310 23.00 17.97 4.44
C GLY A 310 22.28 18.85 3.41
N LYS A 311 23.00 19.81 2.78
CA LYS A 311 22.46 20.65 1.69
C LYS A 311 21.93 19.82 0.52
N LYS A 312 22.59 18.74 0.12
CA LYS A 312 22.10 17.88 -0.98
C LYS A 312 20.73 17.30 -0.65
N TRP A 313 20.56 16.83 0.59
CA TRP A 313 19.27 16.29 1.04
C TRP A 313 18.20 17.37 1.18
N TYR A 314 18.52 18.56 1.66
CA TYR A 314 17.60 19.70 1.67
C TYR A 314 17.20 20.11 0.25
N THR A 315 18.13 20.11 -0.70
CA THR A 315 17.85 20.42 -2.11
C THR A 315 16.88 19.40 -2.70
N ARG A 316 17.06 18.09 -2.42
CA ARG A 316 16.11 17.06 -2.82
C ARG A 316 14.72 17.26 -2.19
N ALA A 317 14.65 17.54 -0.88
CA ALA A 317 13.38 17.83 -0.23
C ALA A 317 12.69 19.07 -0.81
N ALA A 318 13.45 20.12 -1.11
CA ALA A 318 12.95 21.37 -1.69
C ALA A 318 12.43 21.18 -3.13
N SER A 319 12.99 20.25 -3.92
CA SER A 319 12.45 19.91 -5.26
C SER A 319 11.03 19.34 -5.19
N TYR A 320 10.65 18.76 -4.05
CA TYR A 320 9.27 18.34 -3.73
C TYR A 320 8.46 19.43 -3.00
N LYS A 321 8.93 20.70 -3.05
CA LYS A 321 8.27 21.87 -2.44
C LYS A 321 8.07 21.76 -0.93
N PHE A 322 8.95 21.05 -0.21
CA PHE A 322 8.90 20.97 1.25
C PHE A 322 9.36 22.29 1.88
N PRO A 323 8.47 23.07 2.58
CA PRO A 323 8.76 24.45 2.96
C PRO A 323 9.98 24.59 3.85
N LYS A 324 10.09 23.77 4.91
CA LYS A 324 11.23 23.80 5.84
C LYS A 324 12.58 23.59 5.16
N ALA A 325 12.61 22.79 4.08
CA ALA A 325 13.84 22.59 3.31
C ALA A 325 14.22 23.82 2.50
N VAL A 326 13.25 24.51 1.92
CA VAL A 326 13.44 25.76 1.20
C VAL A 326 13.97 26.83 2.14
N GLU A 327 13.32 27.02 3.30
CA GLU A 327 13.73 27.96 4.35
C GLU A 327 15.16 27.68 4.82
N ARG A 328 15.48 26.41 5.10
CA ARG A 328 16.82 26.03 5.57
C ARG A 328 17.92 26.32 4.53
N LEU A 329 17.66 26.06 3.26
CA LEU A 329 18.58 26.39 2.17
C LEU A 329 18.82 27.90 2.06
N GLU A 330 17.78 28.71 2.25
CA GLU A 330 17.92 30.18 2.26
C GLU A 330 18.74 30.68 3.45
N GLU A 331 18.52 30.11 4.65
CA GLU A 331 19.33 30.41 5.83
C GLU A 331 20.81 30.12 5.60
N ILE A 332 21.10 28.93 5.05
CA ILE A 332 22.48 28.52 4.71
C ILE A 332 23.09 29.49 3.69
N ARG A 333 22.32 29.90 2.66
CA ARG A 333 22.78 30.87 1.65
C ARG A 333 23.10 32.24 2.26
N LYS A 334 22.34 32.69 3.27
CA LYS A 334 22.53 33.96 3.96
C LYS A 334 23.66 33.90 5.03
N GLY A 335 24.41 32.81 5.09
CA GLY A 335 25.47 32.63 6.09
C GLY A 335 24.98 32.46 7.54
N LYS A 336 23.65 32.25 7.70
CA LYS A 336 23.00 31.92 8.97
C LYS A 336 23.06 30.42 9.29
N ALA A 337 23.96 29.68 8.64
CA ALA A 337 24.27 28.32 9.06
C ALA A 337 24.85 28.43 10.47
N GLY A 338 24.02 28.22 11.47
CA GLY A 338 24.46 28.13 12.85
C GLY A 338 25.58 27.11 12.92
N ARG A 339 26.61 27.40 13.74
CA ARG A 339 27.55 26.35 14.14
C ARG A 339 26.70 25.15 14.59
N PRO A 340 27.11 23.90 14.21
CA PRO A 340 26.48 22.73 14.78
C PRO A 340 26.41 22.94 16.29
N GLN A 341 25.20 23.02 16.82
CA GLN A 341 25.09 23.16 18.27
C GLN A 341 25.43 21.80 18.85
N PRO A 342 26.59 21.63 19.53
CA PRO A 342 26.86 20.39 20.20
C PRO A 342 25.74 20.22 21.25
N ASN A 343 24.88 19.27 21.04
CA ASN A 343 23.91 18.68 21.99
C ASN A 343 23.54 19.58 23.19
N GLN A 344 22.82 20.67 22.94
CA GLN A 344 22.20 21.45 24.03
C GLN A 344 20.86 20.78 24.40
N GLY A 345 20.96 19.89 25.39
CA GLY A 345 19.81 19.26 26.02
C GLY A 345 19.27 18.07 25.23
N ARG A 346 19.03 16.98 25.93
CA ARG A 346 18.33 15.80 25.42
C ARG A 346 17.03 16.25 24.73
N LEU A 347 16.92 16.01 23.43
CA LEU A 347 15.67 16.20 22.72
C LEU A 347 14.61 15.32 23.38
N THR A 348 13.58 15.94 23.94
CA THR A 348 12.46 15.21 24.52
C THR A 348 11.29 15.24 23.54
N ARG A 349 10.43 14.23 23.61
CA ARG A 349 9.25 14.13 22.75
C ARG A 349 8.29 15.32 22.86
N SER A 350 8.25 16.00 24.02
CA SER A 350 7.48 17.21 24.25
C SER A 350 7.96 18.39 23.39
N ASN A 351 9.28 18.50 23.15
CA ASN A 351 9.83 19.56 22.32
C ASN A 351 9.59 19.26 20.82
N GLN A 352 9.67 18.01 20.41
CA GLN A 352 9.40 17.58 19.04
C GLN A 352 7.91 17.75 18.66
N LYS A 353 6.97 17.54 19.62
CA LYS A 353 5.53 17.77 19.41
C LYS A 353 5.17 19.23 19.10
N ARG A 354 5.88 20.19 19.63
CA ARG A 354 5.68 21.61 19.29
C ARG A 354 6.00 21.91 17.84
N ASP A 355 7.12 21.39 17.35
CA ASP A 355 7.56 21.60 15.96
C ASP A 355 6.69 20.83 14.95
N GLU A 356 6.13 19.67 15.34
CA GLU A 356 5.26 18.87 14.49
C GLU A 356 3.81 19.38 14.46
N ALA A 357 3.30 19.93 15.57
CA ALA A 357 1.97 20.55 15.63
C ALA A 357 1.88 21.78 14.72
N GLU A 358 2.96 22.54 14.57
CA GLU A 358 3.05 23.67 13.63
C GLU A 358 3.09 23.20 12.15
N CYS A 359 3.42 21.92 11.89
CA CYS A 359 3.42 21.34 10.52
C CYS A 359 2.10 20.73 10.09
N VAL A 360 1.17 20.46 11.00
CA VAL A 360 -0.14 19.83 10.70
C VAL A 360 -1.22 20.87 10.39
N VAL A 361 -0.96 22.16 10.67
CA VAL A 361 -1.92 23.27 10.52
C VAL A 361 -1.71 24.07 9.21
N MET A 362 -0.85 23.62 8.31
CA MET A 362 -0.75 24.24 6.96
C MET A 362 -1.01 23.24 5.85
#